data_0b9f1250021aa804b82935418f96c7a4
#
_entry.id   0b9f1250021aa804b82935418f96c7a4
#
_cell.length_a   1.000
_cell.length_b   1.000
_cell.length_c   1.000
_cell.angle_alpha   90.00
_cell.angle_beta   90.00
_cell.angle_gamma   90.00
#
_symmetry.space_group_name_H-M   'P 1'
#
loop_
_entity.id
_entity.type
_entity.pdbx_description
1 polymer ?
#
loop_
_entity_poly.entity_id
_entity_poly.type
_entity_poly.pdbx_seq_one_letter_code
_entity_poly.pdbx_strand_id
1 'polypeptide(L)'
;MKNREKLELYVHIPFCNGKCPYCDFYSECDLSLADAYTEALLAEMAAGEKENVSADTLYLGGGTPPLLGARNLVRIIDAARRHYSFAGEATLEANPCSVTEKMLSELREAGYNRISFGMQSAAAGELAVLGRKHTSEQVHSAVESAKRVGFDNLSLDLMLGVPYQTSESIKYSLDTAIELDVQHISAYMLKIEENTDFYRKNRWEECPDEEQTCEIYLSTIEYL
;
A
#
# COMPACT_ATOMS: atom_id res chain seq x y z
N MET A 1 32.57 19.81 0.32
CA MET A 1 31.10 19.65 0.10
C MET A 1 30.50 19.46 1.49
N LYS A 2 29.58 20.34 1.95
CA LYS A 2 28.86 20.10 3.21
C LYS A 2 28.02 18.85 3.01
N ASN A 3 28.12 17.86 3.92
CA ASN A 3 27.20 16.72 3.94
C ASN A 3 25.78 17.26 4.04
N ARG A 4 24.92 16.93 3.07
CA ARG A 4 23.49 17.19 3.18
C ARG A 4 22.89 16.25 4.22
N GLU A 5 22.01 16.75 5.04
CA GLU A 5 21.18 15.91 5.90
C GLU A 5 20.24 15.07 5.03
N LYS A 6 20.22 13.76 5.29
CA LYS A 6 19.36 12.82 4.56
C LYS A 6 18.03 12.66 5.28
N LEU A 7 16.96 12.73 4.53
CA LEU A 7 15.60 12.54 5.00
C LEU A 7 14.92 11.40 4.27
N GLU A 8 13.90 10.86 4.89
CA GLU A 8 12.89 10.01 4.28
C GLU A 8 11.57 10.77 4.30
N LEU A 9 10.92 10.89 3.15
CA LEU A 9 9.64 11.59 3.03
C LEU A 9 8.50 10.57 3.05
N TYR A 10 7.64 10.67 4.06
CA TYR A 10 6.35 9.99 4.07
C TYR A 10 5.24 10.99 3.76
N VAL A 11 4.41 10.66 2.79
CA VAL A 11 3.22 11.44 2.41
C VAL A 11 1.99 10.60 2.69
N HIS A 12 1.18 11.03 3.66
CA HIS A 12 -0.07 10.35 3.99
C HIS A 12 -1.18 10.80 3.05
N ILE A 13 -1.70 9.89 2.26
CA ILE A 13 -2.85 10.14 1.38
C ILE A 13 -4.10 9.53 2.02
N PRO A 14 -5.01 10.35 2.58
CA PRO A 14 -6.10 9.83 3.41
C PRO A 14 -7.29 9.25 2.63
N PHE A 15 -7.27 9.26 1.31
CA PHE A 15 -8.45 8.92 0.52
C PHE A 15 -8.66 7.42 0.33
N CYS A 16 -9.91 6.96 0.58
CA CYS A 16 -10.34 5.59 0.35
C CYS A 16 -11.72 5.55 -0.34
N ASN A 17 -11.93 4.57 -1.22
CA ASN A 17 -13.25 4.29 -1.78
C ASN A 17 -14.07 3.36 -0.86
N GLY A 18 -14.30 3.80 0.38
CA GLY A 18 -14.90 3.06 1.48
C GLY A 18 -13.84 2.52 2.45
N LYS A 19 -14.15 2.58 3.76
CA LYS A 19 -13.27 2.10 4.83
C LYS A 19 -13.42 0.59 4.98
N CYS A 20 -12.30 -0.13 4.96
CA CYS A 20 -12.29 -1.56 5.26
C CYS A 20 -12.67 -1.79 6.74
N PRO A 21 -13.44 -2.85 7.08
CA PRO A 21 -13.97 -3.05 8.42
C PRO A 21 -12.90 -3.31 9.50
N TYR A 22 -11.69 -3.67 9.11
CA TYR A 22 -10.55 -3.88 10.00
C TYR A 22 -9.62 -2.67 10.13
N CYS A 23 -9.74 -1.68 9.22
CA CYS A 23 -8.73 -0.62 9.08
C CYS A 23 -8.97 0.51 10.09
N ASP A 24 -7.94 0.86 10.86
CA ASP A 24 -7.96 2.01 11.78
C ASP A 24 -7.18 3.23 11.24
N PHE A 25 -6.59 3.15 10.05
CA PHE A 25 -5.92 4.29 9.46
C PHE A 25 -6.89 5.45 9.23
N TYR A 26 -6.38 6.66 9.43
CA TYR A 26 -7.14 7.86 9.09
C TYR A 26 -7.45 7.87 7.58
N SER A 27 -8.74 7.90 7.26
CA SER A 27 -9.19 7.89 5.87
C SER A 27 -10.45 8.72 5.67
N GLU A 28 -10.54 9.34 4.50
CA GLU A 28 -11.64 10.19 4.02
C GLU A 28 -12.23 9.56 2.75
N CYS A 29 -13.56 9.55 2.64
CA CYS A 29 -14.25 8.99 1.47
C CYS A 29 -14.73 10.07 0.49
N ASP A 30 -14.67 11.34 0.87
CA ASP A 30 -15.06 12.45 -0.03
C ASP A 30 -13.91 12.80 -0.98
N LEU A 31 -13.90 12.16 -2.14
CA LEU A 31 -12.91 12.40 -3.18
C LEU A 31 -12.98 13.80 -3.81
N SER A 32 -14.04 14.58 -3.58
CA SER A 32 -14.12 15.97 -4.05
C SER A 32 -13.08 16.87 -3.39
N LEU A 33 -12.53 16.46 -2.26
CA LEU A 33 -11.48 17.15 -1.52
C LEU A 33 -10.06 16.88 -2.08
N ALA A 34 -9.89 15.94 -3.01
CA ALA A 34 -8.57 15.48 -3.46
C ALA A 34 -7.70 16.61 -4.03
N ASP A 35 -8.26 17.49 -4.85
CA ASP A 35 -7.50 18.61 -5.42
C ASP A 35 -7.13 19.64 -4.33
N ALA A 36 -8.06 20.01 -3.46
CA ALA A 36 -7.80 20.94 -2.36
C ALA A 36 -6.75 20.39 -1.38
N TYR A 37 -6.83 19.09 -1.07
CA TYR A 37 -5.82 18.39 -0.28
C TYR A 37 -4.45 18.45 -0.95
N THR A 38 -4.38 18.18 -2.26
CA THR A 38 -3.11 18.22 -3.00
C THR A 38 -2.49 19.62 -2.97
N GLU A 39 -3.29 20.69 -3.14
CA GLU A 39 -2.79 22.06 -3.05
C GLU A 39 -2.21 22.36 -1.66
N ALA A 40 -2.91 21.96 -0.58
CA ALA A 40 -2.45 22.13 0.78
C ALA A 40 -1.14 21.36 1.05
N LEU A 41 -1.06 20.10 0.60
CA LEU A 41 0.14 19.27 0.71
C LEU A 41 1.35 19.90 -0.01
N LEU A 42 1.15 20.40 -1.23
CA LEU A 42 2.22 21.04 -1.99
C LEU A 42 2.71 22.34 -1.30
N ALA A 43 1.79 23.08 -0.70
CA ALA A 43 2.15 24.26 0.09
C ALA A 43 2.95 23.87 1.37
N GLU A 44 2.56 22.80 2.04
CA GLU A 44 3.28 22.24 3.19
C GLU A 44 4.68 21.77 2.79
N MET A 45 4.83 21.05 1.68
CA MET A 45 6.12 20.63 1.15
C MET A 45 7.03 21.82 0.84
N ALA A 46 6.50 22.87 0.24
CA ALA A 46 7.25 24.10 -0.03
C ALA A 46 7.66 24.84 1.26
N ALA A 47 6.78 24.89 2.27
CA ALA A 47 7.07 25.51 3.56
C ALA A 47 8.09 24.70 4.39
N GLY A 48 8.16 23.39 4.18
CA GLY A 48 9.10 22.47 4.84
C GLY A 48 10.50 22.45 4.21
N GLU A 49 10.73 23.18 3.12
CA GLU A 49 12.04 23.27 2.46
C GLU A 49 13.13 23.78 3.41
N LYS A 50 14.24 23.07 3.47
CA LYS A 50 15.40 23.45 4.28
C LYS A 50 16.66 23.42 3.43
N GLU A 51 17.57 24.38 3.68
CA GLU A 51 18.89 24.37 3.06
C GLU A 51 19.71 23.13 3.49
N ASN A 52 20.43 22.56 2.54
CA ASN A 52 21.32 21.41 2.77
C ASN A 52 20.63 20.09 3.19
N VAL A 53 19.37 19.91 2.82
CA VAL A 53 18.62 18.66 2.99
C VAL A 53 18.47 17.96 1.63
N SER A 54 18.47 16.63 1.64
CA SER A 54 18.08 15.79 0.50
C SER A 54 17.23 14.61 0.96
N ALA A 55 16.23 14.21 0.16
CA ALA A 55 15.45 13.02 0.45
C ALA A 55 16.00 11.82 -0.35
N ASP A 56 16.26 10.72 0.35
CA ASP A 56 16.68 9.47 -0.27
C ASP A 56 15.49 8.60 -0.66
N THR A 57 14.36 8.72 0.06
CA THR A 57 13.13 7.99 -0.24
C THR A 57 11.90 8.90 -0.20
N LEU A 58 10.91 8.56 -1.01
CA LEU A 58 9.57 9.15 -1.00
C LEU A 58 8.55 8.00 -0.93
N TYR A 59 7.74 7.98 0.11
CA TYR A 59 6.74 6.95 0.33
C TYR A 59 5.34 7.58 0.41
N LEU A 60 4.46 7.23 -0.52
CA LEU A 60 3.06 7.62 -0.51
C LEU A 60 2.20 6.45 -0.03
N GLY A 61 1.58 6.61 1.13
CA GLY A 61 0.77 5.56 1.76
C GLY A 61 -0.42 6.12 2.53
N GLY A 62 -1.02 5.26 3.34
CA GLY A 62 -2.12 5.59 4.25
C GLY A 62 -3.47 5.05 3.83
N GLY A 63 -4.20 5.74 2.97
CA GLY A 63 -5.45 5.28 2.38
C GLY A 63 -5.21 4.51 1.08
N THR A 64 -5.53 5.14 -0.04
CA THR A 64 -5.34 4.58 -1.38
C THR A 64 -4.80 5.68 -2.31
N PRO A 65 -3.49 5.94 -2.31
CA PRO A 65 -2.89 7.03 -3.06
C PRO A 65 -3.32 7.19 -4.52
N PRO A 66 -3.54 6.12 -5.32
CA PRO A 66 -4.02 6.25 -6.69
C PRO A 66 -5.35 7.00 -6.86
N LEU A 67 -6.15 7.12 -5.79
CA LEU A 67 -7.41 7.88 -5.84
C LEU A 67 -7.22 9.39 -6.01
N LEU A 68 -6.02 9.92 -5.78
CA LEU A 68 -5.67 11.31 -6.15
C LEU A 68 -5.59 11.53 -7.67
N GLY A 69 -5.50 10.46 -8.45
CA GLY A 69 -5.25 10.50 -9.89
C GLY A 69 -3.77 10.78 -10.24
N ALA A 70 -3.35 10.32 -11.43
CA ALA A 70 -1.96 10.43 -11.88
C ALA A 70 -1.45 11.88 -11.87
N ARG A 71 -2.26 12.84 -12.31
CA ARG A 71 -1.89 14.28 -12.34
C ARG A 71 -1.41 14.79 -10.97
N ASN A 72 -2.15 14.50 -9.91
CA ASN A 72 -1.80 14.98 -8.57
C ASN A 72 -0.58 14.22 -8.01
N LEU A 73 -0.48 12.92 -8.26
CA LEU A 73 0.69 12.13 -7.87
C LEU A 73 1.98 12.60 -8.55
N VAL A 74 1.92 12.96 -9.85
CA VAL A 74 3.06 13.57 -10.57
C VAL A 74 3.48 14.89 -9.93
N ARG A 75 2.54 15.74 -9.55
CA ARG A 75 2.84 17.02 -8.86
C ARG A 75 3.54 16.81 -7.51
N ILE A 76 3.19 15.77 -6.78
CA ILE A 76 3.80 15.44 -5.48
C ILE A 76 5.27 15.04 -5.66
N ILE A 77 5.58 14.12 -6.59
CA ILE A 77 6.97 13.73 -6.82
C ILE A 77 7.82 14.88 -7.37
N ASP A 78 7.24 15.75 -8.20
CA ASP A 78 7.94 16.95 -8.69
C ASP A 78 8.21 17.95 -7.56
N ALA A 79 7.30 18.10 -6.60
CA ALA A 79 7.52 18.92 -5.40
C ALA A 79 8.64 18.33 -4.52
N ALA A 80 8.67 17.00 -4.35
CA ALA A 80 9.75 16.33 -3.63
C ALA A 80 11.12 16.59 -4.27
N ARG A 81 11.21 16.52 -5.59
CA ARG A 81 12.45 16.86 -6.32
C ARG A 81 12.86 18.32 -6.13
N ARG A 82 11.90 19.21 -6.20
CA ARG A 82 12.14 20.67 -6.13
C ARG A 82 12.57 21.10 -4.74
N HIS A 83 11.85 20.68 -3.70
CA HIS A 83 12.03 21.20 -2.35
C HIS A 83 12.96 20.36 -1.47
N TYR A 84 13.16 19.06 -1.81
CA TYR A 84 13.96 18.14 -1.00
C TYR A 84 15.08 17.47 -1.80
N SER A 85 15.39 17.95 -3.01
CA SER A 85 16.41 17.34 -3.88
C SER A 85 16.27 15.81 -4.00
N PHE A 86 15.03 15.34 -4.03
CA PHE A 86 14.71 13.91 -4.08
C PHE A 86 15.21 13.25 -5.39
N ALA A 87 15.86 12.09 -5.26
CA ALA A 87 16.39 11.34 -6.40
C ALA A 87 16.45 9.81 -6.15
N GLY A 88 15.78 9.29 -5.14
CA GLY A 88 15.88 7.90 -4.70
C GLY A 88 14.67 7.04 -5.04
N GLU A 89 14.32 6.15 -4.10
CA GLU A 89 13.16 5.28 -4.23
C GLU A 89 11.86 6.07 -4.00
N ALA A 90 10.96 6.03 -4.98
CA ALA A 90 9.61 6.56 -4.88
C ALA A 90 8.59 5.42 -4.84
N THR A 91 8.06 5.14 -3.66
CA THR A 91 7.06 4.10 -3.43
C THR A 91 5.65 4.65 -3.45
N LEU A 92 4.74 3.91 -4.07
CA LEU A 92 3.29 4.15 -4.06
C LEU A 92 2.56 2.92 -3.54
N GLU A 93 1.76 3.07 -2.47
CA GLU A 93 0.78 2.05 -2.10
C GLU A 93 -0.43 2.09 -3.03
N ALA A 94 -0.95 0.93 -3.39
CA ALA A 94 -2.11 0.82 -4.26
C ALA A 94 -3.01 -0.38 -3.91
N ASN A 95 -4.32 -0.21 -4.08
CA ASN A 95 -5.20 -1.36 -4.19
C ASN A 95 -5.14 -1.90 -5.62
N PRO A 96 -5.17 -3.23 -5.84
CA PRO A 96 -5.12 -3.79 -7.19
C PRO A 96 -6.16 -3.22 -8.16
N CYS A 97 -7.36 -2.90 -7.66
CA CYS A 97 -8.45 -2.32 -8.46
C CYS A 97 -8.40 -0.79 -8.60
N SER A 98 -7.42 -0.11 -7.99
CA SER A 98 -7.31 1.37 -8.02
C SER A 98 -6.39 1.91 -9.10
N VAL A 99 -5.73 1.05 -9.86
CA VAL A 99 -4.79 1.43 -10.91
C VAL A 99 -5.24 0.94 -12.28
N THR A 100 -4.80 1.66 -13.31
CA THR A 100 -4.91 1.23 -14.71
C THR A 100 -3.52 1.23 -15.33
N GLU A 101 -3.29 0.45 -16.39
CA GLU A 101 -1.99 0.41 -17.07
C GLU A 101 -1.56 1.81 -17.56
N LYS A 102 -2.52 2.62 -18.05
CA LYS A 102 -2.26 4.03 -18.42
C LYS A 102 -1.73 4.84 -17.23
N MET A 103 -2.41 4.77 -16.07
CA MET A 103 -1.97 5.46 -14.85
C MET A 103 -0.58 5.00 -14.43
N LEU A 104 -0.34 3.69 -14.44
CA LEU A 104 0.96 3.11 -14.09
C LEU A 104 2.08 3.62 -15.02
N SER A 105 1.82 3.73 -16.34
CA SER A 105 2.78 4.31 -17.30
C SER A 105 3.09 5.77 -16.96
N GLU A 106 2.07 6.60 -16.72
CA GLU A 106 2.25 8.01 -16.35
C GLU A 106 3.07 8.16 -15.05
N LEU A 107 2.81 7.31 -14.05
CA LEU A 107 3.55 7.32 -12.79
C LEU A 107 5.00 6.84 -12.96
N ARG A 108 5.23 5.80 -13.78
CA ARG A 108 6.57 5.30 -14.07
C ARG A 108 7.41 6.35 -14.79
N GLU A 109 6.83 7.04 -15.78
CA GLU A 109 7.46 8.15 -16.50
C GLU A 109 7.76 9.34 -15.57
N ALA A 110 6.88 9.61 -14.61
CA ALA A 110 7.11 10.63 -13.60
C ALA A 110 8.22 10.26 -12.60
N GLY A 111 8.62 8.98 -12.54
CA GLY A 111 9.74 8.50 -11.75
C GLY A 111 9.37 7.78 -10.45
N TYR A 112 8.10 7.40 -10.26
CA TYR A 112 7.79 6.35 -9.30
C TYR A 112 8.46 5.05 -9.75
N ASN A 113 9.12 4.36 -8.84
CA ASN A 113 9.93 3.18 -9.18
C ASN A 113 9.66 1.96 -8.29
N ARG A 114 8.77 2.10 -7.30
CA ARG A 114 8.28 0.98 -6.48
C ARG A 114 6.78 1.09 -6.26
N ILE A 115 6.08 -0.06 -6.32
CA ILE A 115 4.64 -0.15 -5.98
C ILE A 115 4.44 -1.27 -4.96
N SER A 116 3.65 -0.99 -3.89
CA SER A 116 3.15 -1.99 -2.97
C SER A 116 1.65 -2.18 -3.19
N PHE A 117 1.25 -3.39 -3.59
CA PHE A 117 -0.15 -3.74 -3.78
C PHE A 117 -0.72 -4.43 -2.55
N GLY A 118 -1.77 -3.87 -1.99
CA GLY A 118 -2.51 -4.46 -0.88
C GLY A 118 -3.32 -5.68 -1.34
N MET A 119 -2.67 -6.83 -1.53
CA MET A 119 -3.31 -8.10 -1.87
C MET A 119 -4.13 -8.65 -0.70
N GLN A 120 -3.57 -8.65 0.49
CA GLN A 120 -4.08 -9.14 1.77
C GLN A 120 -4.28 -10.65 1.83
N SER A 121 -4.91 -11.26 0.84
CA SER A 121 -5.13 -12.70 0.67
C SER A 121 -5.43 -13.01 -0.79
N ALA A 122 -5.18 -14.25 -1.22
CA ALA A 122 -5.68 -14.80 -2.49
C ALA A 122 -7.04 -15.51 -2.32
N ALA A 123 -7.41 -15.88 -1.08
CA ALA A 123 -8.63 -16.61 -0.79
C ALA A 123 -9.85 -15.68 -0.83
N ALA A 124 -10.81 -15.94 -1.70
CA ALA A 124 -12.00 -15.11 -1.90
C ALA A 124 -12.83 -14.93 -0.60
N GLY A 125 -12.91 -15.98 0.24
CA GLY A 125 -13.61 -15.91 1.54
C GLY A 125 -12.96 -14.92 2.50
N GLU A 126 -11.63 -14.91 2.60
CA GLU A 126 -10.87 -13.98 3.44
C GLU A 126 -11.00 -12.54 2.91
N LEU A 127 -10.88 -12.34 1.59
CA LEU A 127 -11.10 -11.02 0.98
C LEU A 127 -12.50 -10.48 1.26
N ALA A 128 -13.53 -11.32 1.20
CA ALA A 128 -14.91 -10.94 1.48
C ALA A 128 -15.07 -10.50 2.95
N VAL A 129 -14.50 -11.23 3.90
CA VAL A 129 -14.54 -10.88 5.33
C VAL A 129 -13.77 -9.58 5.59
N LEU A 130 -12.61 -9.40 4.96
CA LEU A 130 -11.83 -8.16 5.03
C LEU A 130 -12.51 -6.97 4.34
N GLY A 131 -13.65 -7.17 3.67
CA GLY A 131 -14.34 -6.13 2.91
C GLY A 131 -13.55 -5.63 1.70
N ARG A 132 -12.65 -6.45 1.18
CA ARG A 132 -11.87 -6.11 -0.01
C ARG A 132 -12.72 -6.26 -1.26
N LYS A 133 -12.56 -5.32 -2.19
CA LYS A 133 -13.36 -5.27 -3.43
C LYS A 133 -12.67 -5.93 -4.61
N HIS A 134 -11.38 -6.22 -4.48
CA HIS A 134 -10.61 -6.88 -5.53
C HIS A 134 -10.66 -8.40 -5.39
N THR A 135 -10.32 -9.09 -6.47
CA THR A 135 -10.12 -10.54 -6.54
C THR A 135 -8.64 -10.87 -6.76
N SER A 136 -8.26 -12.16 -6.59
CA SER A 136 -6.91 -12.64 -6.89
C SER A 136 -6.51 -12.37 -8.35
N GLU A 137 -7.43 -12.53 -9.31
CA GLU A 137 -7.18 -12.25 -10.73
C GLU A 137 -6.89 -10.77 -10.99
N GLN A 138 -7.50 -9.87 -10.21
CA GLN A 138 -7.20 -8.43 -10.30
C GLN A 138 -5.82 -8.10 -9.72
N VAL A 139 -5.34 -8.85 -8.72
CA VAL A 139 -3.95 -8.74 -8.26
C VAL A 139 -2.99 -9.13 -9.37
N HIS A 140 -3.20 -10.29 -10.01
CA HIS A 140 -2.40 -10.72 -11.17
C HIS A 140 -2.39 -9.66 -12.27
N SER A 141 -3.57 -9.16 -12.66
CA SER A 141 -3.68 -8.13 -13.70
C SER A 141 -2.95 -6.85 -13.36
N ALA A 142 -3.00 -6.40 -12.10
CA ALA A 142 -2.32 -5.18 -11.64
C ALA A 142 -0.80 -5.34 -11.66
N VAL A 143 -0.29 -6.46 -11.15
CA VAL A 143 1.14 -6.79 -11.14
C VAL A 143 1.69 -6.89 -12.56
N GLU A 144 1.01 -7.64 -13.44
CA GLU A 144 1.42 -7.77 -14.84
C GLU A 144 1.37 -6.43 -15.60
N SER A 145 0.38 -5.58 -15.32
CA SER A 145 0.32 -4.24 -15.90
C SER A 145 1.49 -3.37 -15.42
N ALA A 146 1.85 -3.44 -14.13
CA ALA A 146 2.99 -2.72 -13.59
C ALA A 146 4.31 -3.19 -14.23
N LYS A 147 4.51 -4.50 -14.37
CA LYS A 147 5.69 -5.07 -15.05
C LYS A 147 5.78 -4.62 -16.51
N ARG A 148 4.66 -4.66 -17.25
CA ARG A 148 4.64 -4.23 -18.67
C ARG A 148 5.04 -2.78 -18.88
N VAL A 149 4.72 -1.89 -17.95
CA VAL A 149 5.11 -0.48 -18.04
C VAL A 149 6.49 -0.18 -17.42
N GLY A 150 7.20 -1.22 -16.97
CA GLY A 150 8.60 -1.13 -16.54
C GLY A 150 8.82 -0.91 -15.04
N PHE A 151 7.85 -1.25 -14.16
CA PHE A 151 8.14 -1.41 -12.74
C PHE A 151 8.84 -2.75 -12.51
N ASP A 152 10.00 -2.71 -11.90
CA ASP A 152 10.86 -3.83 -11.52
C ASP A 152 11.06 -3.98 -10.01
N ASN A 153 10.41 -3.14 -9.21
CA ASN A 153 10.38 -3.20 -7.76
C ASN A 153 8.92 -3.20 -7.29
N LEU A 154 8.36 -4.40 -7.14
CA LEU A 154 6.98 -4.63 -6.75
C LEU A 154 6.91 -5.33 -5.40
N SER A 155 5.94 -4.93 -4.59
CA SER A 155 5.65 -5.54 -3.29
C SER A 155 4.19 -5.99 -3.23
N LEU A 156 3.94 -7.09 -2.54
CA LEU A 156 2.60 -7.53 -2.16
C LEU A 156 2.46 -7.54 -0.64
N ASP A 157 1.36 -6.98 -0.15
CA ASP A 157 1.03 -7.00 1.26
C ASP A 157 0.09 -8.17 1.54
N LEU A 158 0.44 -9.03 2.50
CA LEU A 158 -0.34 -10.17 2.97
C LEU A 158 -0.69 -10.00 4.44
N MET A 159 -1.94 -10.31 4.78
CA MET A 159 -2.44 -10.22 6.15
C MET A 159 -2.57 -11.62 6.74
N LEU A 160 -1.97 -11.81 7.90
CA LEU A 160 -1.96 -13.05 8.66
C LEU A 160 -2.93 -12.96 9.86
N GLY A 161 -3.54 -14.07 10.25
CA GLY A 161 -4.45 -14.12 11.39
C GLY A 161 -5.81 -13.48 11.10
N VAL A 162 -6.25 -13.45 9.83
CA VAL A 162 -7.57 -12.93 9.47
C VAL A 162 -8.68 -13.93 9.83
N PRO A 163 -9.95 -13.49 10.02
CA PRO A 163 -11.05 -14.42 10.31
C PRO A 163 -11.12 -15.57 9.30
N TYR A 164 -11.28 -16.79 9.83
CA TYR A 164 -11.38 -18.06 9.10
C TYR A 164 -10.11 -18.48 8.32
N GLN A 165 -8.98 -17.79 8.52
CA GLN A 165 -7.72 -18.16 7.88
C GLN A 165 -7.23 -19.52 8.36
N THR A 166 -6.75 -20.33 7.45
CA THR A 166 -6.15 -21.64 7.72
C THR A 166 -4.73 -21.73 7.14
N SER A 167 -3.96 -22.73 7.57
CA SER A 167 -2.62 -22.98 7.02
C SER A 167 -2.66 -23.21 5.50
N GLU A 168 -3.74 -23.84 4.99
CA GLU A 168 -3.91 -24.07 3.55
C GLU A 168 -4.21 -22.77 2.80
N SER A 169 -5.06 -21.88 3.38
CA SER A 169 -5.43 -20.63 2.71
C SER A 169 -4.28 -19.62 2.70
N ILE A 170 -3.46 -19.58 3.76
CA ILE A 170 -2.25 -18.74 3.74
C ILE A 170 -1.20 -19.30 2.79
N LYS A 171 -1.01 -20.64 2.74
CA LYS A 171 -0.13 -21.25 1.76
C LYS A 171 -0.56 -20.90 0.33
N TYR A 172 -1.85 -20.97 0.02
CA TYR A 172 -2.38 -20.57 -1.29
C TYR A 172 -2.06 -19.09 -1.60
N SER A 173 -2.17 -18.21 -0.62
CA SER A 173 -1.84 -16.78 -0.78
C SER A 173 -0.34 -16.56 -1.00
N LEU A 174 0.51 -17.32 -0.30
CA LEU A 174 1.96 -17.28 -0.48
C LEU A 174 2.37 -17.82 -1.86
N ASP A 175 1.81 -18.97 -2.27
CA ASP A 175 2.05 -19.54 -3.61
C ASP A 175 1.71 -18.52 -4.69
N THR A 176 0.54 -17.88 -4.59
CA THR A 176 0.11 -16.84 -5.53
C THR A 176 1.09 -15.65 -5.56
N ALA A 177 1.58 -15.21 -4.41
CA ALA A 177 2.53 -14.11 -4.34
C ALA A 177 3.90 -14.47 -4.94
N ILE A 178 4.36 -15.71 -4.73
CA ILE A 178 5.61 -16.23 -5.29
C ILE A 178 5.48 -16.39 -6.81
N GLU A 179 4.37 -16.94 -7.31
CA GLU A 179 4.11 -17.09 -8.75
C GLU A 179 4.09 -15.75 -9.48
N LEU A 180 3.69 -14.68 -8.80
CA LEU A 180 3.72 -13.33 -9.32
C LEU A 180 5.14 -12.73 -9.41
N ASP A 181 6.17 -13.43 -8.93
CA ASP A 181 7.59 -13.03 -9.04
C ASP A 181 7.81 -11.55 -8.71
N VAL A 182 7.36 -11.15 -7.50
CA VAL A 182 7.58 -9.81 -6.95
C VAL A 182 8.84 -9.77 -6.10
N GLN A 183 9.45 -8.61 -5.93
CA GLN A 183 10.72 -8.45 -5.24
C GLN A 183 10.58 -8.41 -3.72
N HIS A 184 9.35 -8.16 -3.22
CA HIS A 184 9.10 -8.03 -1.80
C HIS A 184 7.71 -8.54 -1.42
N ILE A 185 7.59 -9.16 -0.27
CA ILE A 185 6.32 -9.54 0.36
C ILE A 185 6.31 -8.95 1.78
N SER A 186 5.29 -8.13 2.09
CA SER A 186 5.03 -7.64 3.44
C SER A 186 3.99 -8.55 4.09
N ALA A 187 4.40 -9.50 4.90
CA ALA A 187 3.50 -10.36 5.66
C ALA A 187 3.36 -9.83 7.09
N TYR A 188 2.16 -9.43 7.50
CA TYR A 188 1.90 -8.83 8.81
C TYR A 188 0.62 -9.34 9.45
N MET A 189 0.61 -9.35 10.79
CA MET A 189 -0.48 -9.85 11.59
C MET A 189 -1.64 -8.85 11.61
N LEU A 190 -2.87 -9.36 11.45
CA LEU A 190 -4.07 -8.56 11.73
C LEU A 190 -4.10 -8.19 13.22
N LYS A 191 -4.16 -6.89 13.50
CA LYS A 191 -4.47 -6.36 14.80
C LYS A 191 -5.86 -5.71 14.76
N ILE A 192 -6.75 -6.13 15.62
CA ILE A 192 -8.10 -5.58 15.70
C ILE A 192 -8.10 -4.41 16.69
N GLU A 193 -8.22 -3.20 16.15
CA GLU A 193 -8.23 -1.96 16.92
C GLU A 193 -9.67 -1.57 17.34
N GLU A 194 -9.82 -0.96 18.53
CA GLU A 194 -11.12 -0.64 19.16
C GLU A 194 -12.03 0.23 18.30
N ASN A 195 -11.46 1.06 17.42
CA ASN A 195 -12.22 1.97 16.56
C ASN A 195 -12.78 1.31 15.29
N THR A 196 -12.51 0.03 15.08
CA THR A 196 -12.87 -0.70 13.85
C THR A 196 -14.23 -1.38 13.95
N ASP A 197 -14.83 -1.67 12.80
CA ASP A 197 -16.03 -2.51 12.72
C ASP A 197 -15.75 -3.95 13.15
N PHE A 198 -14.54 -4.44 12.95
CA PHE A 198 -14.13 -5.76 13.43
C PHE A 198 -14.23 -5.83 14.96
N TYR A 199 -13.76 -4.81 15.66
CA TYR A 199 -13.90 -4.73 17.11
C TYR A 199 -15.37 -4.68 17.54
N ARG A 200 -16.18 -3.80 16.97
CA ARG A 200 -17.59 -3.64 17.31
C ARG A 200 -18.42 -4.90 17.07
N LYS A 201 -18.02 -5.75 16.14
CA LYS A 201 -18.69 -7.00 15.74
C LYS A 201 -18.05 -8.25 16.36
N ASN A 202 -17.13 -8.10 17.31
CA ASN A 202 -16.40 -9.18 17.98
C ASN A 202 -15.72 -10.16 17.00
N ARG A 203 -15.17 -9.66 15.88
CA ARG A 203 -14.57 -10.50 14.84
C ARG A 203 -13.33 -11.27 15.31
N TRP A 204 -12.74 -10.92 16.44
CA TRP A 204 -11.66 -11.71 17.05
C TRP A 204 -12.07 -13.15 17.38
N GLU A 205 -13.38 -13.41 17.62
CA GLU A 205 -13.90 -14.76 17.88
C GLU A 205 -13.84 -15.68 16.63
N GLU A 206 -13.70 -15.08 15.45
CA GLU A 206 -13.61 -15.76 14.16
C GLU A 206 -12.15 -15.89 13.66
N CYS A 207 -11.21 -15.22 14.34
CA CYS A 207 -9.78 -15.29 14.02
C CYS A 207 -9.17 -16.59 14.58
N PRO A 208 -8.06 -17.07 13.99
CA PRO A 208 -7.26 -18.10 14.59
C PRO A 208 -6.87 -17.72 16.04
N ASP A 209 -6.83 -18.70 16.93
CA ASP A 209 -6.33 -18.48 18.29
C ASP A 209 -4.84 -18.16 18.32
N GLU A 210 -4.28 -17.89 19.51
CA GLU A 210 -2.88 -17.47 19.64
C GLU A 210 -1.91 -18.54 19.15
N GLU A 211 -2.17 -19.84 19.40
CA GLU A 211 -1.33 -20.94 18.98
C GLU A 211 -1.36 -21.09 17.44
N GLN A 212 -2.55 -21.10 16.84
CA GLN A 212 -2.74 -21.14 15.39
C GLN A 212 -2.12 -19.93 14.70
N THR A 213 -2.25 -18.75 15.31
CA THR A 213 -1.67 -17.52 14.79
C THR A 213 -0.13 -17.58 14.79
N CYS A 214 0.47 -18.10 15.85
CA CYS A 214 1.90 -18.35 15.90
C CYS A 214 2.35 -19.37 14.85
N GLU A 215 1.60 -20.45 14.65
CA GLU A 215 1.90 -21.46 13.62
C GLU A 215 1.84 -20.85 12.21
N ILE A 216 0.80 -20.05 11.90
CA ILE A 216 0.68 -19.34 10.63
C ILE A 216 1.88 -18.41 10.40
N TYR A 217 2.27 -17.65 11.42
CA TYR A 217 3.38 -16.73 11.32
C TYR A 217 4.72 -17.45 11.08
N LEU A 218 5.02 -18.47 11.87
CA LEU A 218 6.27 -19.22 11.75
C LEU A 218 6.34 -19.99 10.43
N SER A 219 5.25 -20.65 10.03
CA SER A 219 5.21 -21.34 8.74
C SER A 219 5.34 -20.38 7.55
N THR A 220 4.84 -19.17 7.66
CA THR A 220 5.03 -18.11 6.64
C THR A 220 6.50 -17.74 6.50
N ILE A 221 7.23 -17.57 7.62
CA ILE A 221 8.67 -17.26 7.61
C ILE A 221 9.47 -18.41 6.99
N GLU A 222 9.14 -19.66 7.34
CA GLU A 222 9.84 -20.83 6.80
C GLU A 222 9.55 -21.04 5.30
N TYR A 223 8.41 -20.58 4.83
CA TYR A 223 7.97 -20.76 3.44
C TYR A 223 8.58 -19.73 2.48
N LEU A 224 8.84 -18.49 2.95
CA LEU A 224 9.45 -17.39 2.20
C LEU A 224 10.97 -17.39 2.29
#